data_325fcf5e2e01d23659f7fd3f6bb133f2
#
_entry.id   325fcf5e2e01d23659f7fd3f6bb133f2
#
_cell.length_a   1.000
_cell.length_b   1.000
_cell.length_c   1.000
_cell.angle_alpha   90.00
_cell.angle_beta   90.00
_cell.angle_gamma   90.00
#
_symmetry.space_group_name_H-M   'P 1'
#
loop_
_entity.id
_entity.type
_entity.pdbx_description
1 polymer ?
#
loop_
_entity_poly.entity_id
_entity_poly.type
_entity_poly.pdbx_seq_one_letter_code
_entity_poly.pdbx_strand_id
1 'polypeptide(L)'
;GTQRGFIAVKSNCSLQSYVPALHPLMKYGIEKALVCTYQAISGAGKTFETWPEMLDNVIPYIGGEEEKSEQEPMKLWGHIEDGKIVDATEPNITAQCLRVPVSDGHMAACFVSFKGEKPSIEQIKADWAAFSGRAQELNLPSAPKQFLHYFEEADRPQTKLDRMLEGGMAVSIGRLRPDTQYDYKFVCLSHN
;
A
#
# COMPACT_ATOMS: atom_id res chain seq x y z
N GLY A 1 -5.33 7.54 -27.17
CA GLY A 1 -4.02 8.10 -26.89
C GLY A 1 -3.99 9.59 -27.16
N THR A 2 -3.09 10.32 -26.51
CA THR A 2 -2.90 11.75 -26.74
C THR A 2 -2.02 11.97 -27.97
N GLN A 3 -2.30 12.99 -28.77
CA GLN A 3 -1.42 13.42 -29.87
C GLN A 3 -0.29 14.34 -29.37
N ARG A 4 -0.27 14.65 -28.09
CA ARG A 4 0.73 15.48 -27.41
C ARG A 4 1.36 14.70 -26.29
N GLY A 5 2.60 15.04 -25.93
CA GLY A 5 3.23 14.52 -24.70
C GLY A 5 2.42 14.88 -23.45
N PHE A 6 2.59 14.11 -22.38
CA PHE A 6 1.96 14.36 -21.08
C PHE A 6 2.95 14.02 -19.96
N ILE A 7 2.70 14.56 -18.80
CA ILE A 7 3.41 14.22 -17.57
C ILE A 7 2.51 13.28 -16.76
N ALA A 8 3.02 12.09 -16.47
CA ALA A 8 2.39 11.16 -15.53
C ALA A 8 3.08 11.25 -14.16
N VAL A 9 2.30 11.35 -13.12
CA VAL A 9 2.80 11.41 -11.74
C VAL A 9 2.24 10.22 -10.98
N LYS A 10 3.11 9.49 -10.26
CA LYS A 10 2.66 8.44 -9.34
C LYS A 10 2.11 9.07 -8.05
N SER A 11 1.25 8.33 -7.34
CA SER A 11 0.79 8.66 -5.99
C SER A 11 1.95 8.63 -4.97
N ASN A 12 1.67 9.09 -3.76
CA ASN A 12 2.61 9.05 -2.64
C ASN A 12 3.20 7.64 -2.44
N CYS A 13 4.46 7.56 -2.03
CA CYS A 13 5.19 6.30 -1.93
C CYS A 13 4.67 5.36 -0.82
N SER A 14 4.09 5.89 0.25
CA SER A 14 3.51 5.05 1.32
C SER A 14 2.27 4.30 0.85
N LEU A 15 1.48 4.88 -0.05
CA LEU A 15 0.28 4.25 -0.61
C LEU A 15 0.58 2.96 -1.36
N GLN A 16 1.76 2.85 -1.95
CA GLN A 16 2.16 1.69 -2.76
C GLN A 16 2.24 0.40 -1.94
N SER A 17 2.39 0.50 -0.61
CA SER A 17 2.41 -0.69 0.25
C SER A 17 1.02 -1.26 0.48
N TYR A 18 -0.02 -0.44 0.70
CA TYR A 18 -1.31 -0.92 1.16
C TYR A 18 -2.48 -0.75 0.16
N VAL A 19 -2.47 0.30 -0.67
CA VAL A 19 -3.54 0.50 -1.66
C VAL A 19 -3.67 -0.67 -2.63
N PRO A 20 -2.57 -1.25 -3.17
CA PRO A 20 -2.68 -2.44 -4.01
C PRO A 20 -3.26 -3.66 -3.28
N ALA A 21 -2.99 -3.81 -1.98
CA ALA A 21 -3.56 -4.90 -1.18
C ALA A 21 -5.05 -4.70 -0.88
N LEU A 22 -5.49 -3.45 -0.71
CA LEU A 22 -6.92 -3.13 -0.50
C LEU A 22 -7.72 -3.19 -1.80
N HIS A 23 -7.12 -2.82 -2.93
CA HIS A 23 -7.85 -2.66 -4.20
C HIS A 23 -8.64 -3.90 -4.63
N PRO A 24 -8.10 -5.14 -4.65
CA PRO A 24 -8.89 -6.31 -5.00
C PRO A 24 -10.02 -6.60 -4.02
N LEU A 25 -9.95 -6.07 -2.80
CA LEU A 25 -10.95 -6.28 -1.76
C LEU A 25 -12.08 -5.24 -1.80
N MET A 26 -11.94 -4.16 -2.59
CA MET A 26 -12.97 -3.12 -2.74
C MET A 26 -14.32 -3.69 -3.20
N LYS A 27 -14.33 -4.77 -3.96
CA LYS A 27 -15.55 -5.46 -4.40
C LYS A 27 -16.42 -5.99 -3.27
N TYR A 28 -15.86 -6.18 -2.08
CA TYR A 28 -16.57 -6.61 -0.87
C TYR A 28 -17.12 -5.42 -0.05
N GLY A 29 -16.86 -4.19 -0.49
CA GLY A 29 -17.33 -2.98 0.20
C GLY A 29 -16.54 -2.72 1.48
N ILE A 30 -15.27 -2.36 1.38
CA ILE A 30 -14.51 -1.89 2.54
C ILE A 30 -15.18 -0.62 3.07
N GLU A 31 -15.61 -0.66 4.33
CA GLU A 31 -16.25 0.47 5.02
C GLU A 31 -15.19 1.44 5.54
N LYS A 32 -14.22 0.89 6.28
CA LYS A 32 -13.16 1.66 6.92
C LYS A 32 -11.85 0.89 6.95
N ALA A 33 -10.77 1.65 6.92
CA ALA A 33 -9.42 1.12 7.10
C ALA A 33 -8.61 2.03 8.04
N LEU A 34 -7.90 1.42 8.97
CA LEU A 34 -6.84 2.07 9.73
C LEU A 34 -5.51 1.60 9.18
N VAL A 35 -4.62 2.54 8.87
CA VAL A 35 -3.30 2.27 8.30
C VAL A 35 -2.23 2.93 9.14
N CYS A 36 -1.32 2.15 9.69
CA CYS A 36 -0.12 2.68 10.33
C CYS A 36 1.08 2.39 9.43
N THR A 37 1.74 3.45 8.91
CA THR A 37 2.88 3.29 8.01
C THR A 37 4.21 3.42 8.75
N TYR A 38 5.16 2.57 8.37
CA TYR A 38 6.55 2.56 8.84
C TYR A 38 7.44 2.92 7.65
N GLN A 39 7.82 4.19 7.55
CA GLN A 39 8.44 4.72 6.35
C GLN A 39 9.97 4.82 6.48
N ALA A 40 10.67 4.26 5.51
CA ALA A 40 12.12 4.27 5.40
C ALA A 40 12.68 5.69 5.21
N ILE A 41 13.93 5.90 5.63
CA ILE A 41 14.61 7.21 5.55
C ILE A 41 14.84 7.68 4.11
N SER A 42 14.94 6.76 3.13
CA SER A 42 15.05 7.10 1.71
C SER A 42 13.85 7.86 1.18
N GLY A 43 12.65 7.70 1.78
CA GLY A 43 11.48 8.51 1.48
C GLY A 43 11.67 10.01 1.75
N ALA A 44 12.60 10.38 2.61
CA ALA A 44 13.04 11.77 2.84
C ALA A 44 14.28 12.16 1.99
N GLY A 45 14.70 11.31 1.05
CA GLY A 45 15.92 11.52 0.27
C GLY A 45 17.20 11.43 1.10
N LYS A 46 17.18 10.67 2.21
CA LYS A 46 18.26 10.55 3.17
C LYS A 46 18.83 9.14 3.22
N THR A 47 20.08 9.05 3.67
CA THR A 47 20.77 7.80 4.05
C THR A 47 21.16 7.89 5.51
N PHE A 48 21.61 6.81 6.13
CA PHE A 48 22.15 6.84 7.50
C PHE A 48 23.44 7.68 7.61
N GLU A 49 24.19 7.86 6.52
CA GLU A 49 25.34 8.76 6.48
C GLU A 49 24.92 10.23 6.55
N THR A 50 23.85 10.59 5.84
CA THR A 50 23.36 11.98 5.78
C THR A 50 22.34 12.31 6.87
N TRP A 51 21.88 11.31 7.62
CA TRP A 51 20.94 11.45 8.73
C TRP A 51 21.22 10.43 9.84
N PRO A 52 22.41 10.51 10.49
CA PRO A 52 22.82 9.53 11.51
C PRO A 52 21.90 9.51 12.75
N GLU A 53 21.16 10.60 13.04
CA GLU A 53 20.21 10.69 14.15
C GLU A 53 19.01 9.74 14.01
N MET A 54 18.82 9.15 12.82
CA MET A 54 17.80 8.12 12.62
C MET A 54 18.22 6.73 13.09
N LEU A 55 19.48 6.50 13.36
CA LEU A 55 19.91 5.23 13.95
C LEU A 55 19.29 5.09 15.35
N ASP A 56 18.66 3.95 15.60
CA ASP A 56 17.98 3.65 16.86
C ASP A 56 16.91 4.68 17.27
N ASN A 57 16.22 5.28 16.27
CA ASN A 57 15.24 6.34 16.50
C ASN A 57 13.97 6.15 15.64
N VAL A 58 12.81 6.52 16.19
CA VAL A 58 11.53 6.58 15.48
C VAL A 58 10.95 7.99 15.62
N ILE A 59 10.59 8.60 14.48
CA ILE A 59 9.90 9.89 14.48
C ILE A 59 8.41 9.65 14.22
N PRO A 60 7.51 10.03 15.15
CA PRO A 60 6.07 9.76 15.05
C PRO A 60 5.30 10.76 14.17
N TYR A 61 5.99 11.50 13.33
CA TYR A 61 5.41 12.54 12.47
C TYR A 61 6.18 12.69 11.16
N ILE A 62 5.46 12.71 10.07
CA ILE A 62 5.98 13.06 8.73
C ILE A 62 5.01 14.09 8.14
N GLY A 63 5.48 15.33 7.91
CA GLY A 63 4.63 16.44 7.50
C GLY A 63 3.79 16.15 6.25
N GLY A 64 2.47 16.25 6.36
CA GLY A 64 1.51 16.05 5.27
C GLY A 64 1.31 14.61 4.81
N GLU A 65 1.94 13.62 5.46
CA GLU A 65 1.82 12.22 5.01
C GLU A 65 0.51 11.57 5.43
N GLU A 66 -0.04 11.93 6.58
CA GLU A 66 -1.32 11.38 7.06
C GLU A 66 -2.46 11.85 6.15
N GLU A 67 -2.53 13.14 5.86
CA GLU A 67 -3.53 13.71 4.95
C GLU A 67 -3.46 13.11 3.54
N LYS A 68 -2.24 12.91 3.00
CA LYS A 68 -2.06 12.23 1.71
C LYS A 68 -2.51 10.79 1.78
N SER A 69 -2.18 10.07 2.86
CA SER A 69 -2.56 8.67 3.07
C SER A 69 -4.07 8.48 3.16
N GLU A 70 -4.79 9.47 3.66
CA GLU A 70 -6.25 9.46 3.78
C GLU A 70 -6.97 9.90 2.50
N GLN A 71 -6.41 10.87 1.76
CA GLN A 71 -7.10 11.53 0.65
C GLN A 71 -6.71 10.98 -0.74
N GLU A 72 -5.42 10.72 -1.00
CA GLU A 72 -4.99 10.27 -2.32
C GLU A 72 -5.63 8.94 -2.77
N PRO A 73 -5.88 7.94 -1.89
CA PRO A 73 -6.60 6.74 -2.28
C PRO A 73 -8.00 7.03 -2.83
N MET A 74 -8.69 8.03 -2.31
CA MET A 74 -10.03 8.43 -2.78
C MET A 74 -9.98 8.90 -4.24
N LYS A 75 -8.93 9.62 -4.61
CA LYS A 75 -8.70 10.01 -6.00
C LYS A 75 -8.37 8.81 -6.89
N LEU A 76 -7.59 7.85 -6.40
CA LEU A 76 -7.22 6.64 -7.16
C LEU A 76 -8.43 5.75 -7.41
N TRP A 77 -9.36 5.66 -6.47
CA TRP A 77 -10.62 4.91 -6.59
C TRP A 77 -11.77 5.74 -7.13
N GLY A 78 -11.52 7.01 -7.44
CA GLY A 78 -12.48 7.91 -8.06
C GLY A 78 -12.81 7.53 -9.50
N HIS A 79 -13.63 8.34 -10.13
CA HIS A 79 -14.04 8.17 -11.52
C HIS A 79 -13.98 9.50 -12.27
N ILE A 80 -14.16 9.45 -13.59
CA ILE A 80 -14.20 10.66 -14.40
C ILE A 80 -15.66 10.98 -14.74
N GLU A 81 -16.07 12.19 -14.39
CA GLU A 81 -17.38 12.76 -14.72
C GLU A 81 -17.16 14.15 -15.30
N ASP A 82 -17.74 14.42 -16.47
CA ASP A 82 -17.62 15.70 -17.21
C ASP A 82 -16.15 16.17 -17.38
N GLY A 83 -15.22 15.22 -17.61
CA GLY A 83 -13.80 15.49 -17.82
C GLY A 83 -13.03 15.87 -16.54
N LYS A 84 -13.63 15.72 -15.37
CA LYS A 84 -13.01 15.95 -14.07
C LYS A 84 -12.94 14.65 -13.27
N ILE A 85 -11.94 14.55 -12.39
CA ILE A 85 -11.87 13.46 -11.42
C ILE A 85 -12.82 13.79 -10.29
N VAL A 86 -13.72 12.83 -9.99
CA VAL A 86 -14.58 12.83 -8.82
C VAL A 86 -14.03 11.78 -7.86
N ASP A 87 -13.69 12.21 -6.67
CA ASP A 87 -13.08 11.33 -5.67
C ASP A 87 -14.11 10.32 -5.15
N ALA A 88 -13.66 9.11 -4.84
CA ALA A 88 -14.47 8.14 -4.12
C ALA A 88 -14.79 8.66 -2.71
N THR A 89 -15.91 8.23 -2.16
CA THR A 89 -16.32 8.58 -0.78
C THR A 89 -16.00 7.48 0.23
N GLU A 90 -15.52 6.36 -0.24
CA GLU A 90 -15.21 5.17 0.54
C GLU A 90 -13.98 4.45 -0.02
N PRO A 91 -13.26 3.70 0.83
CA PRO A 91 -13.44 3.51 2.27
C PRO A 91 -13.07 4.75 3.09
N ASN A 92 -13.58 4.85 4.34
CA ASN A 92 -13.07 5.83 5.29
C ASN A 92 -11.68 5.36 5.79
N ILE A 93 -10.64 6.11 5.47
CA ILE A 93 -9.26 5.78 5.86
C ILE A 93 -8.82 6.73 6.96
N THR A 94 -8.21 6.16 8.01
CA THR A 94 -7.46 6.90 9.01
C THR A 94 -6.00 6.43 8.99
N ALA A 95 -5.05 7.35 9.01
CA ALA A 95 -3.64 7.04 8.87
C ALA A 95 -2.81 7.59 10.03
N GLN A 96 -1.81 6.81 10.44
CA GLN A 96 -0.71 7.25 11.27
C GLN A 96 0.60 6.96 10.55
N CYS A 97 1.46 7.99 10.39
CA CYS A 97 2.67 7.85 9.60
C CYS A 97 3.92 8.06 10.45
N LEU A 98 4.77 7.04 10.53
CA LEU A 98 6.01 7.05 11.30
C LEU A 98 7.24 6.92 10.40
N ARG A 99 8.30 7.66 10.72
CA ARG A 99 9.63 7.45 10.15
C ARG A 99 10.40 6.46 11.02
N VAL A 100 10.90 5.38 10.41
CA VAL A 100 11.63 4.31 11.11
C VAL A 100 13.06 4.19 10.61
N PRO A 101 13.99 3.61 11.41
CA PRO A 101 15.40 3.48 11.05
C PRO A 101 15.63 2.33 10.06
N VAL A 102 15.01 2.42 8.91
CA VAL A 102 15.11 1.49 7.78
C VAL A 102 15.62 2.25 6.56
N SER A 103 16.57 1.70 5.82
CA SER A 103 17.14 2.38 4.65
C SER A 103 16.10 2.56 3.55
N ASP A 104 15.42 1.48 3.14
CA ASP A 104 14.48 1.44 2.03
C ASP A 104 13.32 0.48 2.32
N GLY A 105 12.20 0.73 1.66
CA GLY A 105 10.97 -0.04 1.79
C GLY A 105 10.02 0.55 2.83
N HIS A 106 8.77 0.81 2.41
CA HIS A 106 7.71 1.28 3.29
C HIS A 106 6.79 0.12 3.64
N MET A 107 6.60 -0.08 4.93
CA MET A 107 5.67 -1.07 5.46
C MET A 107 4.40 -0.38 5.96
N ALA A 108 3.27 -1.08 5.92
CA ALA A 108 2.02 -0.65 6.50
C ALA A 108 1.35 -1.77 7.28
N ALA A 109 0.93 -1.49 8.51
CA ALA A 109 -0.02 -2.30 9.22
C ALA A 109 -1.42 -1.81 8.88
N CYS A 110 -2.26 -2.73 8.37
CA CYS A 110 -3.61 -2.42 7.89
C CYS A 110 -4.65 -3.17 8.72
N PHE A 111 -5.72 -2.47 9.06
CA PHE A 111 -6.90 -3.00 9.72
C PHE A 111 -8.11 -2.60 8.89
N VAL A 112 -8.99 -3.56 8.56
CA VAL A 112 -10.11 -3.31 7.64
C VAL A 112 -11.41 -3.87 8.16
N SER A 113 -12.52 -3.14 7.91
CA SER A 113 -13.88 -3.60 8.12
C SER A 113 -14.68 -3.50 6.83
N PHE A 114 -15.62 -4.42 6.64
CA PHE A 114 -16.48 -4.51 5.48
C PHE A 114 -17.93 -4.15 5.85
N LYS A 115 -18.68 -3.60 4.87
CA LYS A 115 -20.08 -3.15 5.08
C LYS A 115 -21.09 -4.28 5.15
N GLY A 116 -20.80 -5.45 4.88
CA GLY A 116 -21.78 -6.53 4.83
C GLY A 116 -21.14 -7.84 5.23
N GLU A 117 -21.41 -8.86 4.44
CA GLU A 117 -20.74 -10.14 4.63
C GLU A 117 -19.28 -10.00 4.24
N LYS A 118 -18.40 -10.22 5.21
CA LYS A 118 -16.96 -10.18 5.00
C LYS A 118 -16.47 -11.40 4.23
N PRO A 119 -15.48 -11.23 3.34
CA PRO A 119 -14.86 -12.37 2.66
C PRO A 119 -14.12 -13.29 3.65
N SER A 120 -14.02 -14.57 3.36
CA SER A 120 -13.15 -15.45 4.14
C SER A 120 -11.66 -15.15 3.92
N ILE A 121 -10.81 -15.62 4.82
CA ILE A 121 -9.34 -15.49 4.68
C ILE A 121 -8.87 -16.13 3.37
N GLU A 122 -9.43 -17.27 3.02
CA GLU A 122 -9.11 -18.02 1.79
C GLU A 122 -9.51 -17.21 0.55
N GLN A 123 -10.67 -16.55 0.57
CA GLN A 123 -11.11 -15.65 -0.52
C GLN A 123 -10.18 -14.46 -0.68
N ILE A 124 -9.79 -13.82 0.42
CA ILE A 124 -8.84 -12.68 0.40
C ILE A 124 -7.50 -13.11 -0.20
N LYS A 125 -6.94 -14.25 0.25
CA LYS A 125 -5.68 -14.77 -0.28
C LYS A 125 -5.78 -15.12 -1.77
N ALA A 126 -6.89 -15.74 -2.18
CA ALA A 126 -7.15 -16.07 -3.57
C ALA A 126 -7.24 -14.82 -4.45
N ASP A 127 -7.90 -13.76 -3.96
CA ASP A 127 -7.99 -12.49 -4.68
C ASP A 127 -6.63 -11.82 -4.84
N TRP A 128 -5.79 -11.82 -3.81
CA TRP A 128 -4.43 -11.33 -3.93
C TRP A 128 -3.59 -12.12 -4.92
N ALA A 129 -3.68 -13.44 -4.88
CA ALA A 129 -2.95 -14.32 -5.78
C ALA A 129 -3.40 -14.18 -7.25
N ALA A 130 -4.68 -13.93 -7.48
CA ALA A 130 -5.27 -13.77 -8.80
C ALA A 130 -5.20 -12.35 -9.35
N PHE A 131 -4.77 -11.37 -8.54
CA PHE A 131 -4.79 -9.97 -8.96
C PHE A 131 -3.86 -9.73 -10.15
N SER A 132 -4.43 -9.16 -11.20
CA SER A 132 -3.72 -8.71 -12.41
C SER A 132 -4.23 -7.33 -12.78
N GLY A 133 -3.32 -6.40 -12.93
CA GLY A 133 -3.64 -5.04 -13.35
C GLY A 133 -3.25 -4.78 -14.81
N ARG A 134 -3.50 -3.57 -15.27
CA ARG A 134 -3.25 -3.17 -16.66
C ARG A 134 -1.78 -3.35 -17.09
N ALA A 135 -0.84 -3.20 -16.16
CA ALA A 135 0.59 -3.40 -16.43
C ALA A 135 0.91 -4.85 -16.80
N GLN A 136 0.30 -5.81 -16.10
CA GLN A 136 0.41 -7.24 -16.39
C GLN A 136 -0.27 -7.60 -17.72
N GLU A 137 -1.50 -7.11 -17.94
CA GLU A 137 -2.25 -7.33 -19.19
C GLU A 137 -1.48 -6.84 -20.43
N LEU A 138 -0.82 -5.69 -20.33
CA LEU A 138 0.01 -5.11 -21.39
C LEU A 138 1.40 -5.74 -21.47
N ASN A 139 1.75 -6.64 -20.54
CA ASN A 139 3.06 -7.26 -20.45
C ASN A 139 4.19 -6.22 -20.51
N LEU A 140 4.07 -5.17 -19.69
CA LEU A 140 5.09 -4.10 -19.68
C LEU A 140 6.44 -4.65 -19.17
N PRO A 141 7.57 -4.13 -19.69
CA PRO A 141 8.90 -4.71 -19.42
C PRO A 141 9.28 -4.80 -17.93
N SER A 142 8.78 -3.87 -17.09
CA SER A 142 9.06 -3.84 -15.66
C SER A 142 7.91 -4.39 -14.80
N ALA A 143 6.82 -4.84 -15.41
CA ALA A 143 5.69 -5.38 -14.67
C ALA A 143 6.02 -6.78 -14.16
N PRO A 144 5.91 -7.05 -12.84
CA PRO A 144 6.06 -8.41 -12.34
C PRO A 144 4.92 -9.28 -12.85
N LYS A 145 5.17 -10.57 -13.06
CA LYS A 145 4.11 -11.50 -13.48
C LYS A 145 3.03 -11.63 -12.42
N GLN A 146 3.43 -11.68 -11.15
CA GLN A 146 2.57 -11.61 -9.99
C GLN A 146 2.88 -10.32 -9.23
N PHE A 147 1.89 -9.47 -9.03
CA PHE A 147 2.08 -8.17 -8.40
C PHE A 147 1.96 -8.24 -6.88
N LEU A 148 0.98 -9.02 -6.35
CA LEU A 148 0.74 -9.18 -4.92
C LEU A 148 1.20 -10.57 -4.47
N HIS A 149 2.08 -10.63 -3.46
CA HIS A 149 2.61 -11.87 -2.91
C HIS A 149 2.22 -12.00 -1.44
N TYR A 150 1.49 -13.04 -1.09
CA TYR A 150 1.15 -13.36 0.29
C TYR A 150 2.15 -14.37 0.87
N PHE A 151 2.68 -14.06 2.06
CA PHE A 151 3.57 -14.91 2.84
C PHE A 151 2.83 -15.55 4.00
N GLU A 152 2.96 -16.87 4.15
CA GLU A 152 2.36 -17.62 5.26
C GLU A 152 3.21 -17.58 6.53
N GLU A 153 4.51 -17.29 6.39
CA GLU A 153 5.45 -17.22 7.50
C GLU A 153 5.05 -16.08 8.46
N ALA A 154 5.06 -16.39 9.75
CA ALA A 154 4.57 -15.49 10.79
C ALA A 154 5.43 -14.22 10.97
N ASP A 155 6.65 -14.20 10.48
CA ASP A 155 7.60 -13.10 10.56
C ASP A 155 7.80 -12.35 9.23
N ARG A 156 6.96 -12.62 8.22
CA ARG A 156 7.00 -11.96 6.90
C ARG A 156 5.78 -11.07 6.67
N PRO A 157 5.91 -9.99 5.87
CA PRO A 157 7.11 -9.52 5.17
C PRO A 157 8.11 -8.82 6.07
N GLN A 158 9.39 -8.86 5.70
CA GLN A 158 10.47 -8.11 6.32
C GLN A 158 11.12 -7.15 5.31
N THR A 159 11.36 -5.91 5.70
CA THR A 159 11.90 -4.89 4.78
C THR A 159 13.20 -5.32 4.11
N LYS A 160 14.13 -5.92 4.85
CA LYS A 160 15.44 -6.34 4.31
C LYS A 160 15.33 -7.52 3.34
N LEU A 161 14.40 -8.44 3.57
CA LEU A 161 14.25 -9.65 2.77
C LEU A 161 13.36 -9.44 1.55
N ASP A 162 12.30 -8.63 1.68
CA ASP A 162 11.18 -8.65 0.73
C ASP A 162 11.05 -7.38 -0.12
N ARG A 163 11.69 -6.27 0.29
CA ARG A 163 11.56 -5.01 -0.45
C ARG A 163 12.02 -5.06 -1.91
N MET A 164 12.91 -6.00 -2.25
CA MET A 164 13.43 -6.19 -3.61
C MET A 164 12.73 -7.31 -4.38
N LEU A 165 11.60 -7.83 -3.87
CA LEU A 165 10.84 -8.85 -4.57
C LEU A 165 10.42 -8.34 -5.96
N GLU A 166 10.62 -9.18 -7.00
CA GLU A 166 10.41 -8.82 -8.41
C GLU A 166 11.15 -7.52 -8.81
N GLY A 167 12.38 -7.36 -8.35
CA GLY A 167 13.17 -6.14 -8.60
C GLY A 167 12.65 -4.89 -7.90
N GLY A 168 11.89 -5.04 -6.81
CA GLY A 168 11.24 -3.97 -6.07
C GLY A 168 9.90 -3.54 -6.64
N MET A 169 9.36 -4.28 -7.62
CA MET A 169 8.12 -3.94 -8.31
C MET A 169 6.88 -4.65 -7.75
N ALA A 170 7.05 -5.61 -6.86
CA ALA A 170 5.95 -6.32 -6.22
C ALA A 170 5.60 -5.76 -4.84
N VAL A 171 4.40 -6.08 -4.36
CA VAL A 171 3.95 -5.82 -3.00
C VAL A 171 3.90 -7.14 -2.23
N SER A 172 4.57 -7.17 -1.09
CA SER A 172 4.59 -8.29 -0.16
C SER A 172 3.51 -8.11 0.90
N ILE A 173 2.72 -9.13 1.15
CA ILE A 173 1.63 -9.13 2.13
C ILE A 173 1.81 -10.31 3.07
N GLY A 174 1.52 -10.14 4.32
CA GLY A 174 1.54 -11.24 5.29
C GLY A 174 0.70 -10.95 6.51
N ARG A 175 0.67 -11.89 7.44
CA ARG A 175 -0.01 -11.70 8.73
C ARG A 175 -1.52 -11.45 8.61
N LEU A 176 -2.21 -11.93 7.58
CA LEU A 176 -3.68 -11.86 7.50
C LEU A 176 -4.31 -12.71 8.59
N ARG A 177 -5.12 -12.08 9.43
CA ARG A 177 -5.79 -12.73 10.56
C ARG A 177 -7.01 -11.92 11.00
N PRO A 178 -7.98 -12.55 11.69
CA PRO A 178 -9.10 -11.83 12.32
C PRO A 178 -8.62 -10.79 13.33
N ASP A 179 -9.39 -9.73 13.50
CA ASP A 179 -9.20 -8.71 14.52
C ASP A 179 -10.43 -8.61 15.43
N THR A 180 -10.26 -7.98 16.59
CA THR A 180 -11.36 -7.83 17.57
C THR A 180 -12.13 -6.53 17.44
N GLN A 181 -11.59 -5.52 16.74
CA GLN A 181 -12.21 -4.21 16.53
C GLN A 181 -12.54 -3.98 15.04
N TYR A 182 -11.78 -4.60 14.16
CA TYR A 182 -11.98 -4.66 12.72
C TYR A 182 -12.27 -6.10 12.31
N ASP A 183 -12.63 -6.34 11.06
CA ASP A 183 -12.81 -7.71 10.59
C ASP A 183 -11.48 -8.43 10.43
N TYR A 184 -10.50 -7.76 9.82
CA TYR A 184 -9.18 -8.33 9.56
C TYR A 184 -8.07 -7.31 9.74
N LYS A 185 -6.87 -7.84 10.00
CA LYS A 185 -5.60 -7.10 9.99
C LYS A 185 -4.52 -7.88 9.27
N PHE A 186 -3.62 -7.15 8.61
CA PHE A 186 -2.49 -7.69 7.86
C PHE A 186 -1.37 -6.67 7.75
N VAL A 187 -0.24 -7.06 7.19
CA VAL A 187 0.91 -6.19 6.99
C VAL A 187 1.30 -6.22 5.52
N CYS A 188 1.62 -5.05 4.97
CA CYS A 188 2.07 -4.88 3.59
C CYS A 188 3.46 -4.24 3.55
N LEU A 189 4.21 -4.51 2.49
CA LEU A 189 5.51 -3.93 2.23
C LEU A 189 5.68 -3.71 0.73
N SER A 190 6.20 -2.53 0.36
CA SER A 190 6.66 -2.24 -1.00
C SER A 190 8.00 -1.50 -0.97
N HIS A 191 8.73 -1.54 -2.07
CA HIS A 191 9.85 -0.61 -2.28
C HIS A 191 9.31 0.80 -2.56
N ASN A 192 9.86 1.81 -1.91
CA ASN A 192 9.38 3.20 -2.03
C ASN A 192 10.05 3.99 -3.17
#